data_21e000463e0bc4f139f6ef6163cfd83f
#
_entry.id   21e000463e0bc4f139f6ef6163cfd83f
#
_cell.length_a   1.000
_cell.length_b   1.000
_cell.length_c   1.000
_cell.angle_alpha   90.00
_cell.angle_beta   90.00
_cell.angle_gamma   90.00
#
_symmetry.space_group_name_H-M   'P 1'
#
loop_
_entity.id
_entity.type
_entity.pdbx_description
1 polymer ?
#
loop_
_entity_poly.entity_id
_entity_poly.type
_entity_poly.pdbx_seq_one_letter_code
_entity_poly.pdbx_strand_id
1 'polypeptide(L)'
;MKFGMSQDEVIEIFGKPDAVSTMRSDGKPLILKYCDIELHFDRKAPHGLYLVYSDDEIELSITDHHEELLQPITNTEPVDNEFFLRDGAVYFSGLYENGLLKGVSPKDFCCWHYWGKSSTACFLGGIRLRGADPASFRVLNYAYAMDKTAVYTTSGRIPDVELAAFQVLDNGQNDSGAPQGYTKDGRQVYFHNGDGKV
;
A
#
# COMPACT_ATOMS: atom_id res chain seq x y z
N MET A 1 6.08 14.82 -4.75
CA MET A 1 6.72 14.09 -3.65
C MET A 1 6.34 12.62 -3.76
N LYS A 2 7.21 11.66 -3.41
CA LYS A 2 6.94 10.21 -3.47
C LYS A 2 7.31 9.57 -2.14
N PHE A 3 6.58 8.54 -1.72
CA PHE A 3 7.03 7.66 -0.64
C PHE A 3 8.33 6.96 -1.04
N GLY A 4 9.17 6.66 -0.05
CA GLY A 4 10.50 6.10 -0.27
C GLY A 4 11.60 7.11 -0.58
N MET A 5 11.27 8.39 -0.80
CA MET A 5 12.29 9.45 -0.96
C MET A 5 13.16 9.56 0.28
N SER A 6 14.44 9.76 0.09
CA SER A 6 15.38 10.08 1.17
C SER A 6 15.14 11.51 1.70
N GLN A 7 15.66 11.79 2.90
CA GLN A 7 15.61 13.15 3.45
C GLN A 7 16.32 14.17 2.57
N ASP A 8 17.44 13.78 1.99
CA ASP A 8 18.24 14.67 1.13
C ASP A 8 17.45 15.05 -0.13
N GLU A 9 16.74 14.11 -0.77
CA GLU A 9 15.83 14.38 -1.89
C GLU A 9 14.65 15.27 -1.50
N VAL A 10 14.09 15.08 -0.31
CA VAL A 10 13.02 15.94 0.22
C VAL A 10 13.54 17.35 0.46
N ILE A 11 14.70 17.51 1.07
CA ILE A 11 15.33 18.82 1.33
C ILE A 11 15.71 19.51 0.01
N GLU A 12 16.12 18.77 -1.01
CA GLU A 12 16.39 19.34 -2.34
C GLU A 12 15.13 19.95 -2.97
N ILE A 13 13.97 19.33 -2.76
CA ILE A 13 12.69 19.80 -3.32
C ILE A 13 12.09 20.95 -2.51
N PHE A 14 12.07 20.85 -1.18
CA PHE A 14 11.34 21.77 -0.30
C PHE A 14 12.25 22.79 0.40
N GLY A 15 13.57 22.64 0.28
CA GLY A 15 14.52 23.47 1.00
C GLY A 15 14.71 22.99 2.45
N LYS A 16 15.29 23.89 3.25
CA LYS A 16 15.54 23.61 4.69
C LYS A 16 14.21 23.51 5.45
N PRO A 17 14.00 22.47 6.26
CA PRO A 17 12.81 22.36 7.10
C PRO A 17 12.79 23.43 8.19
N ASP A 18 11.59 23.83 8.60
CA ASP A 18 11.36 24.82 9.68
C ASP A 18 11.72 24.24 11.04
N ALA A 19 11.45 22.94 11.23
CA ALA A 19 11.79 22.20 12.42
C ALA A 19 12.11 20.74 12.10
N VAL A 20 12.82 20.10 13.03
CA VAL A 20 13.14 18.66 12.99
C VAL A 20 12.88 18.06 14.36
N SER A 21 12.41 16.82 14.40
CA SER A 21 12.20 16.12 15.66
C SER A 21 12.63 14.66 15.58
N THR A 22 12.93 14.08 16.73
CA THR A 22 13.37 12.69 16.89
C THR A 22 14.61 12.39 16.06
N MET A 23 15.77 12.35 16.71
CA MET A 23 17.04 12.06 16.05
C MET A 23 17.30 10.56 16.03
N ARG A 24 17.85 10.08 14.93
CA ARG A 24 18.39 8.73 14.81
C ARG A 24 19.77 8.62 15.45
N SER A 25 20.24 7.39 15.60
CA SER A 25 21.60 7.12 16.12
C SER A 25 22.73 7.70 15.25
N ASP A 26 22.46 7.92 13.94
CA ASP A 26 23.39 8.53 12.98
C ASP A 26 23.29 10.07 12.94
N GLY A 27 22.50 10.67 13.84
CA GLY A 27 22.32 12.12 13.95
C GLY A 27 21.35 12.72 12.92
N LYS A 28 20.72 11.91 12.06
CA LYS A 28 19.68 12.40 11.14
C LYS A 28 18.32 12.43 11.82
N PRO A 29 17.46 13.44 11.54
CA PRO A 29 16.12 13.49 12.11
C PRO A 29 15.22 12.40 11.51
N LEU A 30 14.21 11.99 12.29
CA LEU A 30 13.15 11.10 11.77
C LEU A 30 11.98 11.86 11.20
N ILE A 31 11.81 13.13 11.57
CA ILE A 31 10.70 13.97 11.12
C ILE A 31 11.28 15.30 10.65
N LEU A 32 10.88 15.70 9.44
CA LEU A 32 11.09 17.04 8.91
C LEU A 32 9.76 17.78 8.91
N LYS A 33 9.73 18.99 9.45
CA LYS A 33 8.52 19.83 9.48
C LYS A 33 8.68 21.03 8.54
N TYR A 34 7.65 21.24 7.72
CA TYR A 34 7.52 22.35 6.80
C TYR A 34 6.14 22.99 7.01
N CYS A 35 6.08 24.14 7.67
CA CYS A 35 4.82 24.75 8.12
C CYS A 35 3.98 23.73 8.91
N ASP A 36 2.81 23.36 8.38
CA ASP A 36 1.87 22.44 9.00
C ASP A 36 2.02 20.98 8.50
N ILE A 37 3.06 20.73 7.70
CA ILE A 37 3.34 19.41 7.15
C ILE A 37 4.47 18.75 7.92
N GLU A 38 4.27 17.53 8.37
CA GLU A 38 5.29 16.66 8.94
C GLU A 38 5.60 15.49 7.99
N LEU A 39 6.87 15.35 7.65
CA LEU A 39 7.39 14.30 6.79
C LEU A 39 8.17 13.31 7.64
N HIS A 40 7.67 12.09 7.79
CA HIS A 40 8.23 11.05 8.64
C HIS A 40 9.04 10.05 7.83
N PHE A 41 10.22 9.67 8.32
CA PHE A 41 11.17 8.79 7.66
C PHE A 41 11.45 7.54 8.49
N ASP A 42 11.59 6.41 7.80
CA ASP A 42 11.87 5.12 8.43
C ASP A 42 13.14 5.14 9.28
N ARG A 43 13.08 4.47 10.43
CA ARG A 43 14.27 4.23 11.28
C ARG A 43 15.25 3.27 10.66
N LYS A 44 14.77 2.35 9.82
CA LYS A 44 15.58 1.33 9.14
C LYS A 44 15.95 1.80 7.74
N ALA A 45 17.13 1.34 7.24
CA ALA A 45 17.49 1.57 5.86
C ALA A 45 16.45 0.90 4.91
N PRO A 46 16.10 1.56 3.79
CA PRO A 46 16.74 2.73 3.16
C PRO A 46 16.36 4.10 3.75
N HIS A 47 15.62 4.18 4.86
CA HIS A 47 15.21 5.43 5.52
C HIS A 47 14.36 6.35 4.64
N GLY A 48 13.47 5.77 3.86
CA GLY A 48 12.59 6.50 2.97
C GLY A 48 11.43 7.20 3.70
N LEU A 49 10.86 8.20 3.04
CA LEU A 49 9.64 8.85 3.46
C LEU A 49 8.49 7.83 3.49
N TYR A 50 7.84 7.65 4.62
CA TYR A 50 6.75 6.68 4.75
C TYR A 50 5.41 7.28 5.21
N LEU A 51 5.43 8.47 5.84
CA LEU A 51 4.23 9.14 6.32
C LEU A 51 4.34 10.64 6.07
N VAL A 52 3.25 11.22 5.61
CA VAL A 52 3.04 12.67 5.50
C VAL A 52 1.84 13.03 6.34
N TYR A 53 2.01 13.92 7.30
CA TYR A 53 0.96 14.38 8.18
C TYR A 53 0.78 15.89 8.06
N SER A 54 -0.45 16.36 8.12
CA SER A 54 -0.79 17.79 8.20
C SER A 54 -2.02 17.97 9.09
N ASP A 55 -1.99 18.98 9.95
CA ASP A 55 -3.13 19.35 10.80
C ASP A 55 -4.21 20.12 10.01
N ASP A 56 -3.85 20.73 8.90
CA ASP A 56 -4.76 21.45 8.01
C ASP A 56 -5.19 20.58 6.83
N GLU A 57 -6.37 20.87 6.25
CA GLU A 57 -6.84 20.30 4.98
C GLU A 57 -6.01 20.84 3.81
N ILE A 58 -4.70 20.55 3.81
CA ILE A 58 -3.85 20.85 2.67
C ILE A 58 -4.07 19.75 1.64
N GLU A 59 -4.52 20.14 0.46
CA GLU A 59 -4.49 19.30 -0.73
C GLU A 59 -3.02 19.03 -1.10
N LEU A 60 -2.39 18.12 -0.33
CA LEU A 60 -1.10 17.57 -0.70
C LEU A 60 -1.34 16.80 -1.99
N SER A 61 -1.03 17.42 -3.12
CA SER A 61 -0.87 16.68 -4.35
C SER A 61 0.39 15.80 -4.21
N ILE A 62 0.25 14.74 -3.42
CA ILE A 62 1.08 13.57 -3.57
C ILE A 62 0.71 13.12 -4.97
N THR A 63 1.54 13.48 -5.95
CA THR A 63 1.37 12.97 -7.30
C THR A 63 1.47 11.46 -7.16
N ASP A 64 0.31 10.84 -7.07
CA ASP A 64 0.10 9.43 -7.26
C ASP A 64 0.56 9.09 -8.69
N HIS A 65 1.87 8.98 -8.86
CA HIS A 65 2.37 8.09 -9.87
C HIS A 65 2.16 6.69 -9.30
N HIS A 66 0.89 6.26 -9.30
CA HIS A 66 0.58 4.85 -9.28
C HIS A 66 1.14 4.28 -10.59
N GLU A 67 2.42 4.02 -10.64
CA GLU A 67 2.91 2.92 -11.46
C GLU A 67 2.00 1.76 -11.06
N GLU A 68 1.38 1.14 -12.03
CA GLU A 68 0.48 0.02 -11.75
C GLU A 68 1.31 -1.02 -10.98
N LEU A 69 1.12 -1.09 -9.67
CA LEU A 69 1.89 -1.99 -8.78
C LEU A 69 1.69 -3.44 -9.22
N LEU A 70 0.50 -3.74 -9.77
CA LEU A 70 0.17 -5.05 -10.28
C LEU A 70 0.96 -5.34 -11.57
N GLN A 71 1.87 -6.30 -11.50
CA GLN A 71 2.67 -6.75 -12.62
C GLN A 71 2.24 -8.15 -13.07
N PRO A 72 2.41 -8.49 -14.37
CA PRO A 72 2.19 -9.86 -14.84
C PRO A 72 2.98 -10.86 -13.99
N ILE A 73 2.31 -11.97 -13.64
CA ILE A 73 2.93 -12.99 -12.81
C ILE A 73 4.08 -13.69 -13.57
N THR A 74 5.26 -13.70 -12.97
CA THR A 74 6.45 -14.38 -13.53
C THR A 74 7.10 -15.34 -12.53
N ASN A 75 6.78 -15.23 -11.25
CA ASN A 75 7.37 -16.04 -10.20
C ASN A 75 6.94 -17.52 -10.35
N THR A 76 7.89 -18.44 -10.38
CA THR A 76 7.66 -19.89 -10.47
C THR A 76 7.97 -20.64 -9.18
N GLU A 77 8.59 -19.96 -8.22
CA GLU A 77 8.91 -20.53 -6.92
C GLU A 77 7.96 -19.99 -5.85
N PRO A 78 7.53 -20.80 -4.90
CA PRO A 78 6.68 -20.34 -3.80
C PRO A 78 7.49 -19.45 -2.84
N VAL A 79 7.11 -18.17 -2.78
CA VAL A 79 7.57 -17.20 -1.77
C VAL A 79 6.41 -16.94 -0.83
N ASP A 80 6.67 -16.88 0.46
CA ASP A 80 5.63 -16.67 1.46
C ASP A 80 4.83 -15.38 1.18
N ASN A 81 3.51 -15.54 1.20
CA ASN A 81 2.55 -14.48 0.92
C ASN A 81 2.59 -13.89 -0.50
N GLU A 82 3.05 -14.68 -1.48
CA GLU A 82 3.07 -14.28 -2.89
C GLU A 82 2.36 -15.27 -3.79
N PHE A 83 2.00 -14.78 -4.99
CA PHE A 83 1.48 -15.63 -6.06
C PHE A 83 2.64 -16.23 -6.85
N PHE A 84 2.45 -17.45 -7.34
CA PHE A 84 3.43 -18.15 -8.16
C PHE A 84 2.76 -19.05 -9.22
N LEU A 85 3.53 -19.40 -10.24
CA LEU A 85 3.11 -20.29 -11.32
C LEU A 85 3.61 -21.71 -11.06
N ARG A 86 2.71 -22.70 -11.17
CA ARG A 86 3.07 -24.10 -11.17
C ARG A 86 2.16 -24.87 -12.13
N ASP A 87 2.74 -25.70 -12.99
CA ASP A 87 2.00 -26.55 -13.96
C ASP A 87 1.01 -25.76 -14.84
N GLY A 88 1.35 -24.53 -15.21
CA GLY A 88 0.49 -23.67 -16.04
C GLY A 88 -0.72 -23.08 -15.31
N ALA A 89 -0.72 -23.08 -13.99
CA ALA A 89 -1.77 -22.50 -13.15
C ALA A 89 -1.21 -21.52 -12.12
N VAL A 90 -2.08 -20.63 -11.61
CA VAL A 90 -1.73 -19.64 -10.58
C VAL A 90 -2.04 -20.19 -9.20
N TYR A 91 -1.08 -20.09 -8.30
CA TYR A 91 -1.17 -20.45 -6.90
C TYR A 91 -0.84 -19.24 -6.02
N PHE A 92 -1.30 -19.30 -4.76
CA PHE A 92 -0.87 -18.39 -3.71
C PHE A 92 -0.17 -19.19 -2.59
N SER A 93 1.02 -18.72 -2.17
CA SER A 93 1.79 -19.28 -1.07
C SER A 93 1.58 -18.45 0.19
N GLY A 94 0.64 -18.80 1.06
CA GLY A 94 0.39 -18.16 2.34
C GLY A 94 0.65 -19.10 3.51
N LEU A 95 0.75 -18.56 4.71
CA LEU A 95 0.99 -19.34 5.94
C LEU A 95 -0.06 -20.43 6.19
N TYR A 96 -1.26 -20.30 5.62
CA TYR A 96 -2.38 -21.21 5.90
C TYR A 96 -2.93 -21.92 4.66
N GLU A 97 -2.66 -21.45 3.44
CA GLU A 97 -3.23 -22.03 2.21
C GLU A 97 -2.27 -21.91 1.03
N ASN A 98 -1.62 -23.01 0.67
CA ASN A 98 -1.00 -23.15 -0.65
C ASN A 98 -2.09 -23.51 -1.66
N GLY A 99 -2.84 -22.50 -2.11
CA GLY A 99 -4.07 -22.72 -2.83
C GLY A 99 -3.96 -22.43 -4.33
N LEU A 100 -4.42 -23.39 -5.13
CA LEU A 100 -4.73 -23.18 -6.54
C LEU A 100 -5.84 -22.13 -6.71
N LEU A 101 -5.60 -21.07 -7.47
CA LEU A 101 -6.61 -20.12 -7.88
C LEU A 101 -7.47 -20.71 -9.04
N LYS A 102 -8.60 -21.30 -8.68
CA LYS A 102 -9.47 -21.98 -9.65
C LYS A 102 -10.06 -20.97 -10.67
N GLY A 103 -9.98 -21.33 -11.95
CA GLY A 103 -10.56 -20.54 -13.04
C GLY A 103 -9.81 -19.26 -13.39
N VAL A 104 -8.55 -19.16 -12.96
CA VAL A 104 -7.65 -18.05 -13.29
C VAL A 104 -6.67 -18.48 -14.37
N SER A 105 -6.57 -17.68 -15.43
CA SER A 105 -5.56 -17.86 -16.46
C SER A 105 -4.29 -17.11 -16.12
N PRO A 106 -3.09 -17.74 -16.15
CA PRO A 106 -1.84 -17.02 -15.93
C PRO A 106 -1.58 -15.92 -16.96
N LYS A 107 -2.18 -15.99 -18.14
CA LYS A 107 -1.92 -15.03 -19.25
C LYS A 107 -2.46 -13.64 -18.98
N ASP A 108 -3.49 -13.52 -18.15
CA ASP A 108 -4.14 -12.26 -17.80
C ASP A 108 -4.09 -11.97 -16.29
N PHE A 109 -3.26 -12.71 -15.55
CA PHE A 109 -3.11 -12.52 -14.12
C PHE A 109 -1.96 -11.57 -13.81
N CYS A 110 -2.26 -10.51 -13.07
CA CYS A 110 -1.30 -9.57 -12.52
C CYS A 110 -1.37 -9.61 -11.00
N CYS A 111 -0.22 -9.48 -10.34
CA CYS A 111 -0.15 -9.52 -8.88
C CYS A 111 0.94 -8.59 -8.33
N TRP A 112 0.80 -8.28 -7.05
CA TRP A 112 1.78 -7.60 -6.23
C TRP A 112 1.57 -7.98 -4.77
N HIS A 113 2.50 -8.72 -4.18
CA HIS A 113 2.38 -9.30 -2.84
C HIS A 113 1.05 -10.07 -2.65
N TYR A 114 0.20 -9.64 -1.70
CA TYR A 114 -1.09 -10.27 -1.41
C TYR A 114 -2.17 -9.97 -2.44
N TRP A 115 -1.98 -8.97 -3.28
CA TRP A 115 -2.98 -8.47 -4.19
C TRP A 115 -2.83 -9.09 -5.57
N GLY A 116 -3.94 -9.54 -6.14
CA GLY A 116 -3.95 -10.09 -7.48
C GLY A 116 -5.23 -9.77 -8.23
N LYS A 117 -5.14 -9.68 -9.54
CA LYS A 117 -6.32 -9.60 -10.41
C LYS A 117 -6.13 -10.37 -11.71
N SER A 118 -7.23 -10.87 -12.25
CA SER A 118 -7.38 -11.31 -13.63
C SER A 118 -8.43 -10.44 -14.33
N SER A 119 -8.74 -10.73 -15.60
CA SER A 119 -9.84 -10.07 -16.30
C SER A 119 -11.22 -10.26 -15.65
N THR A 120 -11.39 -11.27 -14.79
CA THR A 120 -12.69 -11.69 -14.24
C THR A 120 -12.80 -11.67 -12.72
N ALA A 121 -11.69 -11.47 -12.01
CA ALA A 121 -11.68 -11.54 -10.55
C ALA A 121 -10.50 -10.79 -9.92
N CYS A 122 -10.72 -10.29 -8.70
CA CYS A 122 -9.68 -9.75 -7.83
C CYS A 122 -9.47 -10.67 -6.64
N PHE A 123 -8.25 -10.65 -6.11
CA PHE A 123 -7.81 -11.56 -5.05
C PHE A 123 -7.04 -10.82 -3.98
N LEU A 124 -7.26 -11.25 -2.76
CA LEU A 124 -6.44 -10.98 -1.59
C LEU A 124 -5.86 -12.30 -1.13
N GLY A 125 -4.58 -12.50 -1.35
CA GLY A 125 -3.99 -13.82 -1.18
C GLY A 125 -4.69 -14.87 -2.03
N GLY A 126 -4.98 -16.03 -1.47
CA GLY A 126 -5.75 -17.08 -2.13
C GLY A 126 -7.27 -16.83 -2.17
N ILE A 127 -7.76 -15.73 -1.59
CA ILE A 127 -9.19 -15.46 -1.40
C ILE A 127 -9.72 -14.53 -2.50
N ARG A 128 -10.77 -14.95 -3.20
CA ARG A 128 -11.46 -14.10 -4.17
C ARG A 128 -12.26 -13.00 -3.48
N LEU A 129 -12.01 -11.75 -3.85
CA LEU A 129 -12.76 -10.59 -3.37
C LEU A 129 -14.13 -10.54 -4.05
N ARG A 130 -15.18 -10.84 -3.26
CA ARG A 130 -16.56 -10.85 -3.79
C ARG A 130 -17.03 -9.44 -4.13
N GLY A 131 -17.53 -9.26 -5.35
CA GLY A 131 -18.08 -7.98 -5.82
C GLY A 131 -17.02 -6.94 -6.21
N ALA A 132 -15.74 -7.26 -6.13
CA ALA A 132 -14.70 -6.39 -6.66
C ALA A 132 -14.76 -6.34 -8.19
N ASP A 133 -14.54 -5.14 -8.75
CA ASP A 133 -14.53 -4.89 -10.19
C ASP A 133 -13.10 -4.94 -10.74
N PRO A 134 -12.72 -6.00 -11.48
CA PRO A 134 -11.35 -6.13 -11.96
C PRO A 134 -10.93 -5.01 -12.92
N ALA A 135 -11.87 -4.42 -13.64
CA ALA A 135 -11.57 -3.38 -14.64
C ALA A 135 -11.05 -2.09 -13.99
N SER A 136 -11.53 -1.78 -12.78
CA SER A 136 -11.13 -0.58 -12.02
C SER A 136 -10.28 -0.88 -10.79
N PHE A 137 -9.98 -2.16 -10.54
CA PHE A 137 -9.20 -2.57 -9.36
C PHE A 137 -7.76 -2.11 -9.49
N ARG A 138 -7.30 -1.41 -8.48
CA ARG A 138 -5.92 -0.95 -8.32
C ARG A 138 -5.42 -1.16 -6.88
N VAL A 139 -4.16 -1.47 -6.73
CA VAL A 139 -3.48 -1.55 -5.44
C VAL A 139 -2.95 -0.17 -5.11
N LEU A 140 -3.15 0.27 -3.88
CA LEU A 140 -2.71 1.58 -3.41
C LEU A 140 -1.38 1.49 -2.66
N ASN A 141 -1.25 0.50 -1.79
CA ASN A 141 -0.04 0.17 -1.04
C ASN A 141 -0.16 -1.26 -0.48
N TYR A 142 0.74 -1.67 0.43
CA TYR A 142 0.72 -3.01 1.03
C TYR A 142 -0.60 -3.36 1.73
N ALA A 143 -1.22 -2.39 2.42
CA ALA A 143 -2.41 -2.61 3.23
C ALA A 143 -3.72 -2.41 2.47
N TYR A 144 -3.72 -1.63 1.38
CA TYR A 144 -4.93 -1.14 0.75
C TYR A 144 -4.97 -1.35 -0.76
N ALA A 145 -6.15 -1.72 -1.25
CA ALA A 145 -6.51 -1.68 -2.66
C ALA A 145 -7.91 -1.07 -2.81
N MET A 146 -8.26 -0.61 -4.00
CA MET A 146 -9.61 -0.11 -4.26
C MET A 146 -10.08 -0.44 -5.67
N ASP A 147 -11.39 -0.38 -5.86
CA ASP A 147 -12.02 -0.28 -7.16
C ASP A 147 -13.05 0.87 -7.16
N LYS A 148 -13.81 1.02 -8.24
CA LYS A 148 -14.85 2.06 -8.34
C LYS A 148 -15.98 1.94 -7.30
N THR A 149 -16.06 0.85 -6.53
CA THR A 149 -17.18 0.54 -5.62
C THR A 149 -16.77 0.43 -4.15
N ALA A 150 -15.49 0.20 -3.86
CA ALA A 150 -15.03 -0.08 -2.51
C ALA A 150 -13.52 0.11 -2.33
N VAL A 151 -13.12 0.25 -1.07
CA VAL A 151 -11.75 0.09 -0.60
C VAL A 151 -11.63 -1.25 0.14
N TYR A 152 -10.51 -1.90 -0.05
CA TYR A 152 -10.17 -3.20 0.53
C TYR A 152 -8.90 -3.09 1.36
N THR A 153 -8.89 -3.79 2.49
CA THR A 153 -7.70 -4.04 3.31
C THR A 153 -7.38 -5.54 3.30
N THR A 154 -6.25 -5.92 3.89
CA THR A 154 -5.93 -7.33 4.12
C THR A 154 -6.90 -8.05 5.07
N SER A 155 -7.80 -7.31 5.74
CA SER A 155 -8.87 -7.86 6.57
C SER A 155 -10.24 -7.84 5.90
N GLY A 156 -10.36 -7.28 4.69
CA GLY A 156 -11.60 -7.22 3.94
C GLY A 156 -11.98 -5.80 3.48
N ARG A 157 -13.27 -5.62 3.18
CA ARG A 157 -13.81 -4.36 2.67
C ARG A 157 -14.02 -3.34 3.80
N ILE A 158 -13.58 -2.10 3.59
CA ILE A 158 -13.91 -0.98 4.49
C ILE A 158 -15.33 -0.48 4.15
N PRO A 159 -16.23 -0.41 5.14
CA PRO A 159 -17.58 0.13 4.93
C PRO A 159 -17.55 1.66 4.81
N ASP A 160 -18.55 2.21 4.14
CA ASP A 160 -18.95 3.63 4.14
C ASP A 160 -17.85 4.65 3.79
N VAL A 161 -16.90 4.27 2.94
CA VAL A 161 -15.80 5.12 2.50
C VAL A 161 -16.24 6.07 1.40
N GLU A 162 -15.84 7.35 1.50
CA GLU A 162 -15.99 8.32 0.42
C GLU A 162 -14.87 8.14 -0.62
N LEU A 163 -15.13 7.29 -1.62
CA LEU A 163 -14.12 6.83 -2.59
C LEU A 163 -13.42 7.96 -3.35
N ALA A 164 -14.14 9.05 -3.66
CA ALA A 164 -13.59 10.17 -4.42
C ALA A 164 -12.52 10.97 -3.65
N ALA A 165 -12.60 10.94 -2.31
CA ALA A 165 -11.68 11.64 -1.43
C ALA A 165 -10.72 10.68 -0.69
N PHE A 166 -10.72 9.38 -1.05
CA PHE A 166 -9.89 8.39 -0.37
C PHE A 166 -8.42 8.51 -0.74
N GLN A 167 -7.56 8.60 0.28
CA GLN A 167 -6.12 8.74 0.15
C GLN A 167 -5.38 7.83 1.12
N VAL A 168 -4.30 7.21 0.67
CA VAL A 168 -3.35 6.52 1.55
C VAL A 168 -2.33 7.54 2.07
N LEU A 169 -1.96 7.41 3.34
CA LEU A 169 -1.09 8.37 4.04
C LEU A 169 0.32 7.80 4.31
N ASP A 170 0.53 6.53 4.01
CA ASP A 170 1.80 5.82 4.23
C ASP A 170 2.02 4.70 3.20
N ASN A 171 3.10 3.92 3.36
CA ASN A 171 3.42 2.79 2.47
C ASN A 171 2.62 1.51 2.76
N GLY A 172 1.79 1.49 3.81
CA GLY A 172 0.96 0.35 4.19
C GLY A 172 1.69 -0.80 4.87
N GLN A 173 2.87 -0.57 5.44
CA GLN A 173 3.65 -1.57 6.18
C GLN A 173 4.12 -1.04 7.53
N ASN A 174 4.18 -1.93 8.52
CA ASN A 174 4.87 -1.67 9.78
C ASN A 174 6.36 -2.04 9.69
N ASP A 175 7.09 -1.83 10.79
CA ASP A 175 8.51 -2.14 10.90
C ASP A 175 8.88 -3.62 10.66
N SER A 176 7.93 -4.54 10.79
CA SER A 176 8.13 -5.96 10.49
C SER A 176 7.74 -6.36 9.07
N GLY A 177 7.30 -5.39 8.24
CA GLY A 177 6.83 -5.62 6.87
C GLY A 177 5.39 -6.14 6.79
N ALA A 178 4.66 -6.19 7.91
CA ALA A 178 3.26 -6.61 7.91
C ALA A 178 2.36 -5.47 7.39
N PRO A 179 1.24 -5.79 6.69
CA PRO A 179 0.29 -4.80 6.24
C PRO A 179 -0.29 -3.99 7.40
N GLN A 180 0.01 -2.70 7.43
CA GLN A 180 -0.45 -1.76 8.44
C GLN A 180 -0.38 -0.35 7.86
N GLY A 181 -1.40 0.48 8.05
CA GLY A 181 -1.30 1.83 7.51
C GLY A 181 -2.46 2.73 7.85
N TYR A 182 -2.27 3.99 7.58
CA TYR A 182 -3.26 5.05 7.71
C TYR A 182 -3.80 5.46 6.35
N THR A 183 -5.09 5.74 6.33
CA THR A 183 -5.77 6.32 5.18
C THR A 183 -6.79 7.34 5.65
N LYS A 184 -7.25 8.20 4.76
CA LYS A 184 -8.35 9.12 5.02
C LYS A 184 -9.31 9.16 3.85
N ASP A 185 -10.52 9.60 4.13
CA ASP A 185 -11.47 10.12 3.14
C ASP A 185 -11.89 11.54 3.52
N GLY A 186 -12.88 12.11 2.86
CA GLY A 186 -13.39 13.46 3.18
C GLY A 186 -14.02 13.61 4.57
N ARG A 187 -14.18 12.54 5.35
CA ARG A 187 -14.91 12.53 6.63
C ARG A 187 -14.09 12.06 7.82
N GLN A 188 -13.18 11.09 7.62
CA GLN A 188 -12.48 10.45 8.73
C GLN A 188 -11.14 9.81 8.32
N VAL A 189 -10.33 9.52 9.32
CA VAL A 189 -9.08 8.77 9.20
C VAL A 189 -9.35 7.32 9.58
N TYR A 190 -8.80 6.40 8.82
CA TYR A 190 -8.86 4.97 9.08
C TYR A 190 -7.46 4.47 9.40
N PHE A 191 -7.39 3.51 10.32
CA PHE A 191 -6.17 2.79 10.62
C PHE A 191 -6.39 1.28 10.47
N HIS A 192 -5.58 0.64 9.67
CA HIS A 192 -5.54 -0.81 9.52
C HIS A 192 -4.28 -1.37 10.19
N ASN A 193 -4.45 -2.29 11.13
CA ASN A 193 -3.36 -2.90 11.90
C ASN A 193 -3.08 -4.38 11.58
N GLY A 194 -3.66 -4.90 10.52
CA GLY A 194 -3.54 -6.30 10.13
C GLY A 194 -4.46 -7.27 10.89
N ASP A 195 -5.02 -6.85 12.05
CA ASP A 195 -5.81 -7.72 12.94
C ASP A 195 -7.31 -7.73 12.65
N GLY A 196 -7.74 -7.15 11.54
CA GLY A 196 -9.14 -7.16 11.11
C GLY A 196 -10.07 -6.20 11.85
N LYS A 197 -9.52 -5.27 12.62
CA LYS A 197 -10.29 -4.18 13.26
C LYS A 197 -9.99 -2.86 12.56
N VAL A 198 -11.01 -2.28 11.99
CA VAL A 198 -11.05 -0.91 11.50
C VAL A 198 -11.65 -0.03 12.57
#